data_1a9bf47a68e14e08443599cd05573bd0
#
_entry.id   1a9bf47a68e14e08443599cd05573bd0
#
_cell.length_a   1.000
_cell.length_b   1.000
_cell.length_c   1.000
_cell.angle_alpha   90.00
_cell.angle_beta   90.00
_cell.angle_gamma   90.00
#
_symmetry.space_group_name_H-M   'P 1'
#
loop_
_entity.id
_entity.type
_entity.pdbx_description
1 polymer ?
#
loop_
_entity_poly.entity_id
_entity_poly.type
_entity_poly.pdbx_seq_one_letter_code
_entity_poly.pdbx_strand_id
1 'polypeptide(L)'
;MGIVWGWIAIAGLSDVSAQPVPPIAPDLPPLPDRFPATDDILDVPDLPSPDVSDPSQLTSDEAIAVREIRVLGNTVFSEEDLAPILSSYLGRRVSFEELIALRTAITDLYVRHGYTTSGAFVPPQDVTEGIVRVQAVEGRLEAIEIEGLERISDRYVRNRIRRASQPPLNLSQLEAALQLLQQDPAIDTVRAELTAGSAPGLSRLRLTLEEAFPLNGTLWVENRDSPSVGSIRGSVSLQGNSLLGVGDRLSGELGITEGVTEGFVDVAIPVNAQNTELRAFYRRVGSRVVEDPFDRLDIRSTEEEFRLGVMQPLIETPNREFAVGASLGLQRSRTFIFDDEPFSFSEGPEEGRSNVTALRLTQEWTSRSRYEVLAARSQLTFGLDLFDATSNDDAPDGAFFAWLGQFQWVRSLGGDTLLITRLATQLSTDELLPIEQFSIGGPTTVRGYLQNQRVGDSGVVGSVELRVPVLRDPGGWGTIQLTPFVDVGTVWNLGSDREVPSPSTLVGTGIGLRWELSQELSATVTWGIPLVEVSDRGDSLQADGIYFFIRYNPF
;
A
#
# COMPACT_ATOMS: atom_id res chain seq x y z
N MET A 1 50.22 44.50 -20.66
CA MET A 1 48.84 44.79 -20.32
C MET A 1 48.28 43.50 -19.66
N GLY A 2 48.42 43.43 -18.35
CA GLY A 2 48.07 42.25 -17.58
C GLY A 2 46.59 42.31 -17.18
N ILE A 3 45.84 41.27 -17.49
CA ILE A 3 44.50 41.07 -16.98
C ILE A 3 44.64 40.34 -15.64
N VAL A 4 44.37 41.09 -14.58
CA VAL A 4 44.26 40.54 -13.21
C VAL A 4 42.92 39.83 -13.10
N TRP A 5 42.96 38.54 -13.07
CA TRP A 5 41.82 37.72 -12.66
C TRP A 5 41.64 37.85 -11.14
N GLY A 6 40.65 38.63 -10.72
CA GLY A 6 40.23 38.67 -9.36
C GLY A 6 39.51 37.37 -9.01
N TRP A 7 40.09 36.55 -8.14
CA TRP A 7 39.41 35.47 -7.45
C TRP A 7 38.35 36.08 -6.53
N ILE A 8 37.09 36.13 -6.99
CA ILE A 8 35.96 36.27 -6.09
C ILE A 8 35.86 34.90 -5.41
N ALA A 9 36.21 34.87 -4.16
CA ALA A 9 35.96 33.69 -3.31
C ALA A 9 34.44 33.46 -3.31
N ILE A 10 33.98 32.49 -4.04
CA ILE A 10 32.62 31.94 -3.97
C ILE A 10 32.57 31.01 -2.75
N ALA A 11 32.81 31.58 -1.56
CA ALA A 11 32.51 30.92 -0.29
C ALA A 11 31.03 31.19 0.00
N GLY A 12 30.18 30.30 -0.41
CA GLY A 12 28.71 30.39 -0.22
C GLY A 12 27.87 29.65 -1.25
N LEU A 13 28.48 29.16 -2.34
CA LEU A 13 27.74 28.40 -3.36
C LEU A 13 27.51 26.93 -3.02
N SER A 14 28.08 26.42 -1.92
CA SER A 14 27.84 25.05 -1.46
C SER A 14 26.41 24.81 -0.96
N ASP A 15 25.64 25.87 -0.67
CA ASP A 15 24.27 25.75 -0.11
C ASP A 15 23.16 25.96 -1.16
N VAL A 16 23.49 26.36 -2.38
CA VAL A 16 22.53 26.52 -3.48
C VAL A 16 22.73 25.38 -4.50
N SER A 17 22.61 24.16 -4.04
CA SER A 17 22.35 23.09 -4.97
C SER A 17 20.91 23.26 -5.48
N ALA A 18 20.74 23.53 -6.79
CA ALA A 18 19.51 23.14 -7.48
C ALA A 18 19.45 21.60 -7.41
N GLN A 19 19.25 21.07 -6.20
CA GLN A 19 19.16 19.65 -6.00
C GLN A 19 17.94 19.19 -6.77
N PRO A 20 18.07 18.16 -7.61
CA PRO A 20 16.89 17.45 -8.07
C PRO A 20 16.05 17.16 -6.84
N VAL A 21 14.77 17.43 -6.91
CA VAL A 21 13.86 17.09 -5.82
C VAL A 21 14.11 15.62 -5.53
N PRO A 22 14.66 15.25 -4.35
CA PRO A 22 14.92 13.85 -4.08
C PRO A 22 13.61 13.10 -4.23
N PRO A 23 13.62 11.85 -4.71
CA PRO A 23 12.40 11.11 -4.89
C PRO A 23 11.62 11.20 -3.59
N ILE A 24 10.44 11.80 -3.66
CA ILE A 24 9.50 11.84 -2.52
C ILE A 24 9.46 10.41 -2.02
N ALA A 25 9.76 10.22 -0.75
CA ALA A 25 9.73 8.89 -0.15
C ALA A 25 8.46 8.19 -0.66
N PRO A 26 8.58 7.04 -1.34
CA PRO A 26 7.44 6.42 -2.01
C PRO A 26 6.30 6.37 -1.03
N ASP A 27 5.13 6.86 -1.46
CA ASP A 27 4.00 7.07 -0.59
C ASP A 27 3.69 5.79 0.19
N LEU A 28 3.79 5.88 1.50
CA LEU A 28 3.16 4.88 2.36
C LEU A 28 1.67 4.86 2.03
N PRO A 29 0.99 3.71 2.17
CA PRO A 29 -0.43 3.62 1.88
C PRO A 29 -1.17 4.80 2.46
N PRO A 30 -2.08 5.45 1.70
CA PRO A 30 -2.82 6.60 2.19
C PRO A 30 -3.48 6.25 3.51
N LEU A 31 -3.51 7.23 4.41
CA LEU A 31 -4.21 7.05 5.69
C LEU A 31 -5.66 6.72 5.39
N PRO A 32 -6.23 5.64 5.96
CA PRO A 32 -7.62 5.34 5.78
C PRO A 32 -8.45 6.48 6.37
N ASP A 33 -9.31 7.09 5.57
CA ASP A 33 -10.25 8.10 6.05
C ASP A 33 -11.24 7.50 7.04
N ARG A 34 -11.51 6.20 6.92
CA ARG A 34 -12.29 5.39 7.87
C ARG A 34 -11.66 4.00 8.00
N PHE A 35 -11.71 3.44 9.22
CA PHE A 35 -11.40 2.02 9.42
C PHE A 35 -12.50 1.19 8.76
N PRO A 36 -12.16 0.09 8.05
CA PRO A 36 -13.15 -0.73 7.34
C PRO A 36 -14.24 -1.21 8.31
N ALA A 37 -15.49 -0.92 7.97
CA ALA A 37 -16.63 -1.57 8.60
C ALA A 37 -16.70 -3.01 8.08
N THR A 38 -16.98 -3.96 8.95
CA THR A 38 -17.29 -5.33 8.56
C THR A 38 -18.78 -5.40 8.27
N ASP A 39 -19.18 -5.04 7.05
CA ASP A 39 -20.54 -5.29 6.60
C ASP A 39 -20.65 -6.73 6.16
N ASP A 40 -21.76 -7.40 6.51
CA ASP A 40 -22.07 -8.75 6.04
C ASP A 40 -22.36 -8.70 4.52
N ILE A 41 -21.35 -8.99 3.72
CA ILE A 41 -21.43 -8.95 2.25
C ILE A 41 -22.12 -10.20 1.69
N LEU A 42 -22.06 -11.31 2.43
CA LEU A 42 -22.57 -12.60 1.99
C LEU A 42 -23.86 -12.97 2.73
N ASP A 43 -24.95 -13.02 2.00
CA ASP A 43 -26.19 -13.64 2.48
C ASP A 43 -26.12 -15.16 2.28
N VAL A 44 -26.13 -15.88 3.39
CA VAL A 44 -26.19 -17.35 3.42
C VAL A 44 -27.55 -17.71 4.02
N PRO A 45 -28.57 -17.93 3.20
CA PRO A 45 -29.83 -18.46 3.72
C PRO A 45 -29.56 -19.81 4.38
N ASP A 46 -30.35 -20.16 5.38
CA ASP A 46 -30.30 -21.48 6.04
C ASP A 46 -30.31 -22.57 4.96
N LEU A 47 -29.10 -23.01 4.57
CA LEU A 47 -28.96 -24.10 3.61
C LEU A 47 -29.58 -25.33 4.27
N PRO A 48 -30.60 -25.98 3.68
CA PRO A 48 -31.17 -27.16 4.27
C PRO A 48 -30.04 -28.16 4.49
N SER A 49 -29.81 -28.52 5.75
CA SER A 49 -29.01 -29.69 6.06
C SER A 49 -29.53 -30.81 5.18
N PRO A 50 -28.65 -31.62 4.53
CA PRO A 50 -29.13 -32.69 3.67
C PRO A 50 -30.12 -33.54 4.44
N ASP A 51 -31.38 -33.26 4.21
CA ASP A 51 -32.49 -33.95 4.89
C ASP A 51 -32.55 -35.35 4.29
N VAL A 52 -31.87 -36.25 4.97
CA VAL A 52 -31.88 -37.65 4.62
C VAL A 52 -33.05 -38.28 5.36
N SER A 53 -34.12 -38.44 4.61
CA SER A 53 -35.21 -39.40 4.88
C SER A 53 -35.81 -39.36 6.30
N ASP A 54 -37.11 -39.13 6.37
CA ASP A 54 -37.95 -39.21 7.54
C ASP A 54 -37.44 -40.27 8.58
N PRO A 55 -36.98 -39.84 9.77
CA PRO A 55 -36.49 -40.77 10.80
C PRO A 55 -37.53 -41.79 11.27
N SER A 56 -38.80 -41.57 10.95
CA SER A 56 -39.90 -42.40 11.38
C SER A 56 -39.98 -43.78 10.70
N GLN A 57 -39.14 -44.05 9.68
CA GLN A 57 -39.15 -45.33 8.96
C GLN A 57 -38.04 -46.32 9.36
N LEU A 58 -37.13 -45.95 10.29
CA LEU A 58 -35.99 -46.78 10.70
C LEU A 58 -35.90 -46.98 12.20
N THR A 59 -36.97 -47.51 12.81
CA THR A 59 -36.91 -48.06 14.18
C THR A 59 -36.43 -49.51 14.13
N SER A 60 -35.11 -49.69 14.14
CA SER A 60 -34.51 -50.96 14.49
C SER A 60 -33.81 -50.80 15.84
N ASP A 61 -34.32 -51.45 16.87
CA ASP A 61 -33.72 -51.57 18.21
C ASP A 61 -32.43 -52.39 18.21
N GLU A 62 -31.90 -52.78 17.06
CA GLU A 62 -30.69 -53.58 16.93
C GLU A 62 -29.43 -52.73 16.97
N ALA A 63 -28.74 -52.81 18.11
CA ALA A 63 -27.39 -52.22 18.23
C ALA A 63 -26.37 -53.06 17.44
N ILE A 64 -25.55 -52.38 16.62
CA ILE A 64 -24.53 -52.96 15.76
C ILE A 64 -23.19 -52.97 16.50
N ALA A 65 -22.48 -54.11 16.50
CA ALA A 65 -21.12 -54.20 17.03
C ALA A 65 -20.14 -53.53 16.06
N VAL A 66 -19.62 -52.32 16.39
CA VAL A 66 -18.74 -51.56 15.52
C VAL A 66 -17.28 -51.87 15.83
N ARG A 67 -16.55 -52.39 14.85
CA ARG A 67 -15.10 -52.69 14.91
C ARG A 67 -14.27 -51.61 14.22
N GLU A 68 -14.80 -51.08 13.13
CA GLU A 68 -14.10 -50.09 12.28
C GLU A 68 -15.12 -49.10 11.73
N ILE A 69 -14.73 -47.84 11.66
CA ILE A 69 -15.50 -46.77 11.00
C ILE A 69 -14.62 -46.21 9.88
N ARG A 70 -15.15 -46.24 8.65
CA ARG A 70 -14.50 -45.68 7.47
C ARG A 70 -15.23 -44.42 7.05
N VAL A 71 -14.54 -43.28 7.12
CA VAL A 71 -15.04 -42.00 6.57
C VAL A 71 -14.58 -41.88 5.14
N LEU A 72 -15.51 -41.99 4.19
CA LEU A 72 -15.24 -41.94 2.75
C LEU A 72 -15.52 -40.51 2.23
N GLY A 73 -14.74 -40.05 1.25
CA GLY A 73 -14.95 -38.74 0.60
C GLY A 73 -14.45 -37.53 1.43
N ASN A 74 -13.79 -37.78 2.55
CA ASN A 74 -13.10 -36.73 3.31
C ASN A 74 -11.69 -36.46 2.71
N THR A 75 -11.38 -35.20 2.40
CA THR A 75 -10.07 -34.76 1.93
C THR A 75 -9.42 -33.71 2.83
N VAL A 76 -10.16 -33.19 3.81
CA VAL A 76 -9.74 -32.09 4.69
C VAL A 76 -9.09 -32.57 5.97
N PHE A 77 -9.72 -33.54 6.63
CA PHE A 77 -9.34 -33.95 7.97
C PHE A 77 -8.48 -35.22 7.96
N SER A 78 -7.39 -35.19 8.72
CA SER A 78 -6.53 -36.34 8.94
C SER A 78 -7.22 -37.39 9.84
N GLU A 79 -6.65 -38.59 9.92
CA GLU A 79 -7.10 -39.61 10.88
C GLU A 79 -6.99 -39.13 12.34
N GLU A 80 -5.97 -38.27 12.63
CA GLU A 80 -5.76 -37.67 13.96
C GLU A 80 -6.90 -36.71 14.32
N ASP A 81 -7.41 -35.93 13.35
CA ASP A 81 -8.52 -35.00 13.56
C ASP A 81 -9.86 -35.73 13.80
N LEU A 82 -10.03 -36.85 13.14
CA LEU A 82 -11.23 -37.67 13.25
C LEU A 82 -11.21 -38.61 14.48
N ALA A 83 -10.03 -39.05 14.94
CA ALA A 83 -9.87 -40.00 16.02
C ALA A 83 -10.62 -39.65 17.32
N PRO A 84 -10.66 -38.39 17.81
CA PRO A 84 -11.43 -38.01 18.99
C PRO A 84 -12.93 -38.30 18.87
N ILE A 85 -13.48 -38.14 17.65
CA ILE A 85 -14.89 -38.40 17.35
C ILE A 85 -15.11 -39.90 17.24
N LEU A 86 -14.31 -40.59 16.42
CA LEU A 86 -14.51 -41.98 16.06
C LEU A 86 -14.28 -42.94 17.24
N SER A 87 -13.31 -42.66 18.11
CA SER A 87 -12.92 -43.51 19.22
C SER A 87 -14.07 -43.81 20.18
N SER A 88 -15.03 -42.89 20.33
CA SER A 88 -16.20 -43.03 21.19
C SER A 88 -17.18 -44.12 20.73
N TYR A 89 -17.08 -44.55 19.47
CA TYR A 89 -17.99 -45.51 18.83
C TYR A 89 -17.33 -46.87 18.52
N LEU A 90 -16.02 -46.97 18.64
CA LEU A 90 -15.26 -48.19 18.32
C LEU A 90 -15.28 -49.22 19.45
N GLY A 91 -15.30 -50.50 19.12
CA GLY A 91 -15.19 -51.62 20.06
C GLY A 91 -16.42 -51.90 20.93
N ARG A 92 -17.56 -51.27 20.61
CA ARG A 92 -18.82 -51.43 21.35
C ARG A 92 -20.02 -51.61 20.43
N ARG A 93 -21.17 -51.90 21.04
CA ARG A 93 -22.44 -51.88 20.30
C ARG A 93 -22.96 -50.45 20.22
N VAL A 94 -23.34 -50.03 19.03
CA VAL A 94 -23.79 -48.67 18.67
C VAL A 94 -25.20 -48.77 18.13
N SER A 95 -26.12 -47.97 18.65
CA SER A 95 -27.49 -47.86 18.15
C SER A 95 -27.55 -47.00 16.88
N PHE A 96 -28.69 -47.03 16.19
CA PHE A 96 -28.93 -46.18 15.04
C PHE A 96 -28.89 -44.69 15.41
N GLU A 97 -29.44 -44.30 16.57
CA GLU A 97 -29.37 -42.93 17.09
C GLU A 97 -27.92 -42.47 17.32
N GLU A 98 -27.07 -43.35 17.83
CA GLU A 98 -25.66 -43.09 18.02
C GLU A 98 -24.91 -42.94 16.67
N LEU A 99 -25.32 -43.65 15.61
CA LEU A 99 -24.79 -43.44 14.26
C LEU A 99 -25.21 -42.08 13.66
N ILE A 100 -26.42 -41.61 13.97
CA ILE A 100 -26.88 -40.27 13.63
C ILE A 100 -26.06 -39.23 14.42
N ALA A 101 -25.79 -39.46 15.71
CA ALA A 101 -24.92 -38.58 16.51
C ALA A 101 -23.49 -38.53 15.97
N LEU A 102 -22.93 -39.69 15.56
CA LEU A 102 -21.63 -39.76 14.89
C LEU A 102 -21.60 -38.91 13.59
N ARG A 103 -22.64 -39.09 12.73
CA ARG A 103 -22.80 -38.26 11.51
C ARG A 103 -22.80 -36.78 11.83
N THR A 104 -23.61 -36.40 12.86
CA THR A 104 -23.72 -34.99 13.27
C THR A 104 -22.39 -34.47 13.79
N ALA A 105 -21.66 -35.23 14.61
CA ALA A 105 -20.35 -34.82 15.12
C ALA A 105 -19.30 -34.59 13.99
N ILE A 106 -19.34 -35.42 12.93
CA ILE A 106 -18.50 -35.24 11.76
C ILE A 106 -18.94 -34.00 10.99
N THR A 107 -20.24 -33.78 10.78
CA THR A 107 -20.76 -32.57 10.12
C THR A 107 -20.38 -31.30 10.89
N ASP A 108 -20.52 -31.31 12.22
CA ASP A 108 -20.12 -30.19 13.08
C ASP A 108 -18.62 -29.90 13.01
N LEU A 109 -17.78 -30.93 12.78
CA LEU A 109 -16.36 -30.74 12.54
C LEU A 109 -16.13 -29.91 11.27
N TYR A 110 -16.80 -30.24 10.16
CA TYR A 110 -16.75 -29.46 8.92
C TYR A 110 -17.21 -28.01 9.13
N VAL A 111 -18.40 -27.84 9.74
CA VAL A 111 -19.01 -26.52 9.99
C VAL A 111 -18.10 -25.62 10.82
N ARG A 112 -17.55 -26.14 11.93
CA ARG A 112 -16.64 -25.39 12.82
C ARG A 112 -15.33 -24.92 12.11
N HIS A 113 -14.93 -25.60 11.04
CA HIS A 113 -13.76 -25.24 10.25
C HIS A 113 -14.11 -24.41 9.00
N GLY A 114 -15.36 -23.90 8.91
CA GLY A 114 -15.80 -23.02 7.82
C GLY A 114 -16.33 -23.74 6.58
N TYR A 115 -16.45 -25.07 6.60
CA TYR A 115 -16.98 -25.87 5.48
C TYR A 115 -18.48 -26.10 5.64
N THR A 116 -19.27 -25.03 5.76
CA THR A 116 -20.70 -25.05 6.11
C THR A 116 -21.59 -25.75 5.08
N THR A 117 -21.12 -25.88 3.83
CA THR A 117 -21.80 -26.60 2.75
C THR A 117 -21.42 -28.07 2.68
N SER A 118 -20.54 -28.52 3.57
CA SER A 118 -20.09 -29.91 3.69
C SER A 118 -20.77 -30.60 4.86
N GLY A 119 -20.93 -31.92 4.77
CA GLY A 119 -21.52 -32.71 5.83
C GLY A 119 -21.26 -34.18 5.61
N ALA A 120 -21.79 -34.99 6.52
CA ALA A 120 -21.68 -36.44 6.44
C ALA A 120 -23.06 -37.11 6.49
N PHE A 121 -23.19 -38.29 5.92
CA PHE A 121 -24.34 -39.13 6.07
C PHE A 121 -23.92 -40.60 6.17
N VAL A 122 -24.78 -41.41 6.77
CA VAL A 122 -24.61 -42.88 6.84
C VAL A 122 -25.43 -43.49 5.70
N PRO A 123 -24.82 -44.01 4.65
CA PRO A 123 -25.56 -44.60 3.54
C PRO A 123 -26.21 -45.92 3.99
N PRO A 124 -27.31 -46.36 3.34
CA PRO A 124 -27.82 -47.71 3.50
C PRO A 124 -26.72 -48.72 3.23
N GLN A 125 -26.43 -49.59 4.20
CA GLN A 125 -25.30 -50.52 4.13
C GLN A 125 -25.55 -51.79 4.93
N ASP A 126 -24.90 -52.88 4.54
CA ASP A 126 -24.82 -54.09 5.32
C ASP A 126 -23.59 -54.05 6.26
N VAL A 127 -23.81 -54.24 7.56
CA VAL A 127 -22.79 -54.09 8.62
C VAL A 127 -22.41 -55.43 9.24
N THR A 128 -22.54 -56.55 8.49
CA THR A 128 -22.27 -57.91 8.96
C THR A 128 -20.86 -58.13 9.51
N GLU A 129 -19.85 -57.34 9.04
CA GLU A 129 -18.46 -57.45 9.51
C GLU A 129 -18.10 -56.42 10.60
N GLY A 130 -19.06 -55.64 11.10
CA GLY A 130 -18.81 -54.58 12.09
C GLY A 130 -18.09 -53.36 11.53
N ILE A 131 -18.05 -53.19 10.20
CA ILE A 131 -17.48 -52.03 9.52
C ILE A 131 -18.62 -51.07 9.16
N VAL A 132 -18.57 -49.86 9.74
CA VAL A 132 -19.53 -48.78 9.43
C VAL A 132 -18.87 -47.81 8.46
N ARG A 133 -19.55 -47.53 7.37
CA ARG A 133 -19.13 -46.49 6.39
C ARG A 133 -19.93 -45.24 6.64
N VAL A 134 -19.21 -44.12 6.78
CA VAL A 134 -19.78 -42.77 6.83
C VAL A 134 -19.30 -42.04 5.58
N GLN A 135 -20.22 -41.51 4.80
CA GLN A 135 -19.91 -40.78 3.60
C GLN A 135 -19.88 -39.29 3.93
N ALA A 136 -18.70 -38.68 3.80
CA ALA A 136 -18.58 -37.23 3.78
C ALA A 136 -18.91 -36.72 2.36
N VAL A 137 -19.67 -35.64 2.30
CA VAL A 137 -19.97 -34.86 1.09
C VAL A 137 -19.35 -33.50 1.27
N GLU A 138 -18.27 -33.27 0.57
CA GLU A 138 -17.56 -32.02 0.61
C GLU A 138 -18.17 -31.03 -0.38
N GLY A 139 -18.50 -29.84 0.14
CA GLY A 139 -19.17 -28.78 -0.62
C GLY A 139 -18.32 -28.20 -1.72
N ARG A 140 -18.96 -27.79 -2.83
CA ARG A 140 -18.29 -27.09 -3.93
C ARG A 140 -19.25 -26.17 -4.68
N LEU A 141 -18.71 -25.13 -5.32
CA LEU A 141 -19.52 -24.31 -6.23
C LEU A 141 -19.78 -25.05 -7.53
N GLU A 142 -21.06 -25.17 -7.89
CA GLU A 142 -21.54 -25.65 -9.19
C GLU A 142 -21.43 -24.54 -10.25
N ALA A 143 -21.83 -23.33 -9.88
CA ALA A 143 -21.85 -22.18 -10.77
C ALA A 143 -21.53 -20.88 -10.01
N ILE A 144 -20.97 -19.92 -10.73
CA ILE A 144 -20.81 -18.52 -10.30
C ILE A 144 -21.54 -17.68 -11.34
N GLU A 145 -22.63 -17.06 -10.94
CA GLU A 145 -23.42 -16.15 -11.77
C GLU A 145 -23.01 -14.71 -11.39
N ILE A 146 -22.66 -13.89 -12.38
CA ILE A 146 -22.17 -12.51 -12.17
C ILE A 146 -23.07 -11.58 -12.97
N GLU A 147 -23.62 -10.58 -12.30
CA GLU A 147 -24.51 -9.57 -12.85
C GLU A 147 -24.00 -8.16 -12.54
N GLY A 148 -24.34 -7.17 -13.38
CA GLY A 148 -24.06 -5.75 -13.14
C GLY A 148 -22.71 -5.27 -13.65
N LEU A 149 -21.92 -6.12 -14.34
CA LEU A 149 -20.68 -5.70 -14.98
C LEU A 149 -20.96 -5.06 -16.35
N GLU A 150 -20.35 -3.90 -16.59
CA GLU A 150 -20.42 -3.18 -17.86
C GLU A 150 -19.04 -3.08 -18.53
N ARG A 151 -18.02 -2.69 -17.77
CA ARG A 151 -16.64 -2.47 -18.21
C ARG A 151 -15.71 -3.56 -17.71
N ILE A 152 -15.88 -3.97 -16.45
CA ILE A 152 -15.01 -4.97 -15.81
C ILE A 152 -15.28 -6.33 -16.44
N SER A 153 -14.22 -7.05 -16.79
CA SER A 153 -14.32 -8.39 -17.36
C SER A 153 -14.88 -9.40 -16.36
N ASP A 154 -15.90 -10.16 -16.73
CA ASP A 154 -16.40 -11.32 -15.98
C ASP A 154 -15.25 -12.27 -15.57
N ARG A 155 -14.29 -12.48 -16.46
CA ARG A 155 -13.13 -13.32 -16.22
C ARG A 155 -12.27 -12.80 -15.05
N TYR A 156 -12.16 -11.49 -14.91
CA TYR A 156 -11.39 -10.86 -13.83
C TYR A 156 -11.98 -11.21 -12.46
N VAL A 157 -13.28 -11.01 -12.28
CA VAL A 157 -14.02 -11.33 -11.06
C VAL A 157 -14.04 -12.84 -10.79
N ARG A 158 -14.45 -13.62 -11.81
CA ARG A 158 -14.60 -15.06 -11.71
C ARG A 158 -13.31 -15.78 -11.31
N ASN A 159 -12.17 -15.36 -11.83
CA ASN A 159 -10.88 -15.99 -11.50
C ASN A 159 -10.50 -15.76 -10.03
N ARG A 160 -10.80 -14.58 -9.47
CA ARG A 160 -10.54 -14.28 -8.04
C ARG A 160 -11.42 -15.11 -7.12
N ILE A 161 -12.70 -15.17 -7.41
CA ILE A 161 -13.64 -16.00 -6.65
C ILE A 161 -13.29 -17.49 -6.75
N ARG A 162 -12.97 -18.00 -7.94
CA ARG A 162 -12.57 -19.41 -8.13
C ARG A 162 -11.34 -19.80 -7.32
N ARG A 163 -10.40 -18.88 -7.14
CA ARG A 163 -9.21 -19.13 -6.32
C ARG A 163 -9.57 -19.39 -4.85
N ALA A 164 -10.51 -18.64 -4.30
CA ALA A 164 -10.96 -18.74 -2.93
C ALA A 164 -12.03 -19.82 -2.70
N SER A 165 -12.63 -20.35 -3.77
CA SER A 165 -13.71 -21.34 -3.70
C SER A 165 -13.29 -22.72 -4.23
N GLN A 166 -11.99 -23.08 -4.05
CA GLN A 166 -11.53 -24.43 -4.37
C GLN A 166 -12.24 -25.47 -3.50
N PRO A 167 -12.57 -26.65 -4.08
CA PRO A 167 -13.16 -27.72 -3.29
C PRO A 167 -12.20 -28.28 -2.23
N PRO A 168 -12.71 -28.56 -1.04
CA PRO A 168 -14.04 -28.25 -0.55
C PRO A 168 -14.23 -26.77 -0.21
N LEU A 169 -15.44 -26.24 -0.49
CA LEU A 169 -15.77 -24.84 -0.30
C LEU A 169 -15.67 -24.42 1.16
N ASN A 170 -14.76 -23.49 1.44
CA ASN A 170 -14.62 -22.84 2.74
C ASN A 170 -15.27 -21.46 2.71
N LEU A 171 -16.29 -21.25 3.53
CA LEU A 171 -17.09 -20.02 3.52
C LEU A 171 -16.25 -18.82 3.96
N SER A 172 -15.39 -18.95 4.96
CA SER A 172 -14.54 -17.85 5.42
C SER A 172 -13.54 -17.38 4.35
N GLN A 173 -13.04 -18.30 3.51
CA GLN A 173 -12.18 -17.94 2.38
C GLN A 173 -12.98 -17.24 1.27
N LEU A 174 -14.21 -17.67 1.02
CA LEU A 174 -15.10 -17.02 0.06
C LEU A 174 -15.47 -15.60 0.53
N GLU A 175 -15.84 -15.42 1.80
CA GLU A 175 -16.11 -14.11 2.40
C GLU A 175 -14.91 -13.18 2.30
N ALA A 176 -13.71 -13.66 2.61
CA ALA A 176 -12.48 -12.88 2.48
C ALA A 176 -12.24 -12.43 1.02
N ALA A 177 -12.52 -13.29 0.03
CA ALA A 177 -12.39 -12.93 -1.38
C ALA A 177 -13.44 -11.90 -1.82
N LEU A 178 -14.65 -11.97 -1.31
CA LEU A 178 -15.71 -10.99 -1.56
C LEU A 178 -15.37 -9.64 -0.93
N GLN A 179 -14.82 -9.63 0.30
CA GLN A 179 -14.34 -8.40 0.94
C GLN A 179 -13.17 -7.78 0.20
N LEU A 180 -12.23 -8.57 -0.34
CA LEU A 180 -11.15 -8.07 -1.20
C LEU A 180 -11.72 -7.47 -2.50
N LEU A 181 -12.75 -8.09 -3.06
CA LEU A 181 -13.41 -7.57 -4.24
C LEU A 181 -14.15 -6.24 -3.94
N GLN A 182 -14.76 -6.10 -2.77
CA GLN A 182 -15.38 -4.85 -2.30
C GLN A 182 -14.34 -3.74 -2.05
N GLN A 183 -13.07 -4.09 -1.76
CA GLN A 183 -11.96 -3.14 -1.60
C GLN A 183 -11.33 -2.73 -2.93
N ASP A 184 -11.71 -3.36 -4.05
CA ASP A 184 -11.22 -2.98 -5.38
C ASP A 184 -11.78 -1.59 -5.77
N PRO A 185 -10.92 -0.59 -6.07
CA PRO A 185 -11.36 0.76 -6.41
C PRO A 185 -12.27 0.85 -7.65
N ALA A 186 -12.31 -0.20 -8.46
CA ALA A 186 -13.18 -0.26 -9.65
C ALA A 186 -14.60 -0.74 -9.34
N ILE A 187 -14.87 -1.17 -8.09
CA ILE A 187 -16.15 -1.75 -7.65
C ILE A 187 -16.71 -0.91 -6.50
N ASP A 188 -17.92 -0.41 -6.67
CA ASP A 188 -18.63 0.37 -5.65
C ASP A 188 -19.33 -0.54 -4.63
N THR A 189 -20.07 -1.56 -5.13
CA THR A 189 -20.86 -2.45 -4.28
C THR A 189 -20.71 -3.91 -4.72
N VAL A 190 -20.55 -4.81 -3.74
CA VAL A 190 -20.60 -6.25 -3.90
C VAL A 190 -21.73 -6.81 -3.06
N ARG A 191 -22.65 -7.56 -3.69
CA ARG A 191 -23.68 -8.36 -3.01
C ARG A 191 -23.54 -9.80 -3.47
N ALA A 192 -23.49 -10.72 -2.53
CA ALA A 192 -23.31 -12.12 -2.82
C ALA A 192 -24.40 -12.96 -2.14
N GLU A 193 -24.99 -13.90 -2.89
CA GLU A 193 -26.00 -14.85 -2.40
C GLU A 193 -25.52 -16.26 -2.71
N LEU A 194 -25.45 -17.11 -1.68
CA LEU A 194 -25.09 -18.51 -1.82
C LEU A 194 -26.36 -19.37 -1.72
N THR A 195 -26.73 -20.06 -2.78
CA THR A 195 -27.92 -20.90 -2.85
C THR A 195 -27.58 -22.37 -3.06
N ALA A 196 -28.52 -23.26 -2.74
CA ALA A 196 -28.37 -24.69 -3.01
C ALA A 196 -28.24 -24.96 -4.51
N GLY A 197 -27.35 -25.88 -4.87
CA GLY A 197 -27.17 -26.34 -6.24
C GLY A 197 -28.10 -27.49 -6.64
N SER A 198 -27.79 -28.14 -7.76
CA SER A 198 -28.62 -29.22 -8.34
C SER A 198 -28.55 -30.57 -7.57
N ALA A 199 -27.58 -30.72 -6.67
CA ALA A 199 -27.39 -31.95 -5.86
C ALA A 199 -26.79 -31.62 -4.49
N PRO A 200 -26.90 -32.51 -3.50
CA PRO A 200 -26.27 -32.37 -2.18
C PRO A 200 -24.77 -32.07 -2.30
N GLY A 201 -24.28 -31.08 -1.53
CA GLY A 201 -22.90 -30.60 -1.58
C GLY A 201 -22.58 -29.65 -2.75
N LEU A 202 -23.54 -29.37 -3.64
CA LEU A 202 -23.40 -28.36 -4.67
C LEU A 202 -24.06 -27.05 -4.22
N SER A 203 -23.41 -25.93 -4.48
CA SER A 203 -23.92 -24.58 -4.22
C SER A 203 -23.75 -23.71 -5.44
N ARG A 204 -24.61 -22.70 -5.60
CA ARG A 204 -24.51 -21.67 -6.62
C ARG A 204 -24.25 -20.33 -5.94
N LEU A 205 -23.28 -19.60 -6.45
CA LEU A 205 -22.96 -18.24 -6.01
C LEU A 205 -23.49 -17.26 -7.04
N ARG A 206 -24.40 -16.38 -6.61
CA ARG A 206 -24.83 -15.21 -7.40
C ARG A 206 -24.15 -13.97 -6.85
N LEU A 207 -23.49 -13.22 -7.73
CA LEU A 207 -22.85 -11.96 -7.44
C LEU A 207 -23.53 -10.85 -8.20
N THR A 208 -23.99 -9.83 -7.48
CA THR A 208 -24.48 -8.58 -8.08
C THR A 208 -23.48 -7.50 -7.75
N LEU A 209 -22.89 -6.89 -8.78
CA LEU A 209 -21.82 -5.91 -8.68
C LEU A 209 -22.28 -4.58 -9.23
N GLU A 210 -21.90 -3.49 -8.58
CA GLU A 210 -22.02 -2.13 -9.08
C GLU A 210 -20.61 -1.59 -9.33
N GLU A 211 -20.32 -1.15 -10.56
CA GLU A 211 -19.00 -0.62 -10.89
C GLU A 211 -18.87 0.83 -10.42
N ALA A 212 -17.72 1.14 -9.81
CA ALA A 212 -17.37 2.52 -9.46
C ALA A 212 -17.11 3.36 -10.73
N PHE A 213 -17.24 4.69 -10.60
CA PHE A 213 -16.83 5.58 -11.67
C PHE A 213 -15.33 5.40 -11.96
N PRO A 214 -14.94 5.20 -13.23
CA PRO A 214 -13.58 4.74 -13.54
C PRO A 214 -12.50 5.80 -13.39
N LEU A 215 -12.87 7.07 -13.30
CA LEU A 215 -11.91 8.18 -13.25
C LEU A 215 -12.08 8.96 -11.95
N ASN A 216 -10.98 9.23 -11.28
CA ASN A 216 -10.92 10.14 -10.14
C ASN A 216 -9.97 11.29 -10.48
N GLY A 217 -10.40 12.51 -10.23
CA GLY A 217 -9.59 13.71 -10.44
C GLY A 217 -9.35 14.42 -9.12
N THR A 218 -8.14 14.95 -8.95
CA THR A 218 -7.80 15.77 -7.79
C THR A 218 -7.05 17.02 -8.25
N LEU A 219 -7.42 18.16 -7.69
CA LEU A 219 -6.73 19.44 -7.84
C LEU A 219 -6.22 19.86 -6.46
N TRP A 220 -4.99 20.37 -6.38
CA TRP A 220 -4.51 20.93 -5.13
C TRP A 220 -3.54 22.07 -5.33
N VAL A 221 -3.42 22.88 -4.29
CA VAL A 221 -2.42 23.94 -4.17
C VAL A 221 -1.73 23.79 -2.82
N GLU A 222 -0.41 23.88 -2.82
CA GLU A 222 0.42 23.71 -1.62
C GLU A 222 1.70 24.54 -1.71
N ASN A 223 2.42 24.70 -0.60
CA ASN A 223 3.75 25.31 -0.58
C ASN A 223 4.83 24.33 -0.09
N ARG A 224 4.92 23.19 -0.76
CA ARG A 224 5.84 22.10 -0.38
C ARG A 224 7.20 22.15 -1.08
N ASP A 225 7.30 22.84 -2.22
CA ASP A 225 8.56 22.92 -2.95
C ASP A 225 9.57 23.89 -2.32
N SER A 226 10.85 23.74 -2.65
CA SER A 226 11.88 24.65 -2.17
C SER A 226 11.60 26.09 -2.63
N PRO A 227 11.77 27.09 -1.75
CA PRO A 227 11.67 28.50 -2.15
C PRO A 227 12.56 28.87 -3.33
N SER A 228 13.72 28.24 -3.48
CA SER A 228 14.65 28.50 -4.57
C SER A 228 14.08 28.27 -5.97
N VAL A 229 13.06 27.43 -6.10
CA VAL A 229 12.36 27.12 -7.35
C VAL A 229 10.87 27.51 -7.31
N GLY A 230 10.47 28.34 -6.32
CA GLY A 230 9.10 28.75 -6.10
C GLY A 230 8.33 27.72 -5.27
N SER A 231 8.03 28.09 -4.02
CA SER A 231 7.46 27.15 -3.04
C SER A 231 6.00 26.78 -3.29
N ILE A 232 5.23 27.64 -3.98
CA ILE A 232 3.79 27.43 -4.22
C ILE A 232 3.61 26.60 -5.47
N ARG A 233 3.03 25.40 -5.31
CA ARG A 233 2.72 24.45 -6.38
C ARG A 233 1.22 24.35 -6.58
N GLY A 234 0.79 24.41 -7.85
CA GLY A 234 -0.52 23.95 -8.28
C GLY A 234 -0.40 22.61 -9.00
N SER A 235 -1.21 21.64 -8.63
CA SER A 235 -1.17 20.30 -9.25
C SER A 235 -2.55 19.80 -9.63
N VAL A 236 -2.57 18.93 -10.65
CA VAL A 236 -3.72 18.13 -11.06
C VAL A 236 -3.30 16.68 -11.22
N SER A 237 -4.09 15.77 -10.65
CA SER A 237 -3.94 14.35 -10.92
C SER A 237 -5.22 13.73 -11.48
N LEU A 238 -5.03 12.70 -12.28
CA LEU A 238 -6.09 11.84 -12.80
C LEU A 238 -5.72 10.39 -12.52
N GLN A 239 -6.66 9.65 -11.98
CA GLN A 239 -6.52 8.22 -11.72
C GLN A 239 -7.64 7.47 -12.42
N GLY A 240 -7.27 6.48 -13.24
CA GLY A 240 -8.17 5.56 -13.89
C GLY A 240 -8.10 4.17 -13.27
N ASN A 241 -9.26 3.62 -12.89
CA ASN A 241 -9.36 2.29 -12.31
C ASN A 241 -10.08 1.35 -13.28
N SER A 242 -9.43 0.23 -13.61
CA SER A 242 -9.96 -0.81 -14.50
C SER A 242 -10.45 -0.27 -15.86
N LEU A 243 -9.67 0.61 -16.50
CA LEU A 243 -9.99 1.15 -17.82
C LEU A 243 -9.99 0.08 -18.91
N LEU A 244 -9.13 -0.95 -18.77
CA LEU A 244 -9.05 -2.13 -19.64
C LEU A 244 -9.97 -3.27 -19.19
N GLY A 245 -10.66 -3.10 -18.05
CA GLY A 245 -11.55 -4.10 -17.47
C GLY A 245 -10.87 -5.27 -16.77
N VAL A 246 -9.60 -5.14 -16.43
CA VAL A 246 -8.80 -6.21 -15.81
C VAL A 246 -8.26 -5.87 -14.42
N GLY A 247 -8.75 -4.77 -13.81
CA GLY A 247 -8.25 -4.26 -12.53
C GLY A 247 -6.97 -3.44 -12.68
N ASP A 248 -6.71 -2.95 -13.89
CA ASP A 248 -5.59 -2.06 -14.19
C ASP A 248 -5.78 -0.70 -13.51
N ARG A 249 -4.65 -0.10 -13.13
CA ARG A 249 -4.60 1.27 -12.59
C ARG A 249 -3.68 2.11 -13.47
N LEU A 250 -4.19 3.27 -13.85
CA LEU A 250 -3.43 4.30 -14.56
C LEU A 250 -3.52 5.57 -13.73
N SER A 251 -2.40 6.16 -13.36
CA SER A 251 -2.37 7.46 -12.72
C SER A 251 -1.42 8.41 -13.43
N GLY A 252 -1.75 9.68 -13.41
CA GLY A 252 -0.91 10.73 -13.95
C GLY A 252 -1.10 12.01 -13.18
N GLU A 253 -0.02 12.78 -13.07
CA GLU A 253 0.00 14.06 -12.38
C GLU A 253 0.78 15.09 -13.20
N LEU A 254 0.34 16.34 -13.12
CA LEU A 254 1.07 17.51 -13.58
C LEU A 254 1.09 18.54 -12.46
N GLY A 255 2.28 19.04 -12.11
CA GLY A 255 2.50 20.04 -11.09
C GLY A 255 3.36 21.18 -11.63
N ILE A 256 3.02 22.41 -11.27
CA ILE A 256 3.76 23.61 -11.67
C ILE A 256 4.01 24.53 -10.47
N THR A 257 5.20 25.10 -10.41
CA THR A 257 5.56 26.25 -9.58
C THR A 257 6.05 27.39 -10.48
N GLU A 258 6.60 28.45 -9.91
CA GLU A 258 7.27 29.50 -10.66
C GLU A 258 8.49 28.98 -11.46
N GLY A 259 9.25 28.06 -10.85
CA GLY A 259 10.47 27.51 -11.43
C GLY A 259 10.45 26.01 -11.72
N VAL A 260 9.35 25.27 -11.42
CA VAL A 260 9.26 23.82 -11.65
C VAL A 260 8.11 23.47 -12.56
N THR A 261 8.34 22.56 -13.47
CA THR A 261 7.30 21.80 -14.17
C THR A 261 7.60 20.31 -14.00
N GLU A 262 6.67 19.59 -13.40
CA GLU A 262 6.78 18.16 -13.14
C GLU A 262 5.58 17.42 -13.70
N GLY A 263 5.82 16.25 -14.25
CA GLY A 263 4.75 15.33 -14.64
C GLY A 263 5.19 13.89 -14.51
N PHE A 264 4.25 13.02 -14.14
CA PHE A 264 4.47 11.58 -14.14
C PHE A 264 3.27 10.81 -14.68
N VAL A 265 3.53 9.58 -15.09
CA VAL A 265 2.54 8.54 -15.41
C VAL A 265 2.97 7.26 -14.75
N ASP A 266 2.04 6.60 -14.06
CA ASP A 266 2.20 5.28 -13.46
C ASP A 266 1.11 4.34 -13.97
N VAL A 267 1.51 3.12 -14.33
CA VAL A 267 0.63 2.07 -14.84
C VAL A 267 0.87 0.79 -14.06
N ALA A 268 -0.18 0.20 -13.52
CA ALA A 268 -0.15 -1.10 -12.88
C ALA A 268 -1.22 -2.02 -13.50
N ILE A 269 -0.80 -3.18 -14.01
CA ILE A 269 -1.69 -4.12 -14.69
C ILE A 269 -1.56 -5.49 -14.02
N PRO A 270 -2.61 -6.00 -13.36
CA PRO A 270 -2.63 -7.36 -12.84
C PRO A 270 -2.69 -8.36 -14.00
N VAL A 271 -1.75 -9.30 -14.02
CA VAL A 271 -1.59 -10.26 -15.15
C VAL A 271 -2.13 -11.66 -14.85
N ASN A 272 -2.52 -11.93 -13.61
CA ASN A 272 -3.08 -13.22 -13.21
C ASN A 272 -4.04 -13.10 -12.02
N ALA A 273 -4.64 -14.23 -11.61
CA ALA A 273 -5.58 -14.29 -10.49
C ALA A 273 -4.90 -14.14 -9.10
N GLN A 274 -3.58 -14.19 -9.02
CA GLN A 274 -2.78 -13.95 -7.83
C GLN A 274 -2.43 -12.47 -7.63
N ASN A 275 -3.01 -11.58 -8.45
CA ASN A 275 -2.72 -10.15 -8.46
C ASN A 275 -1.22 -9.82 -8.66
N THR A 276 -0.48 -10.66 -9.44
CA THR A 276 0.84 -10.25 -9.91
C THR A 276 0.67 -9.04 -10.81
N GLU A 277 1.26 -7.91 -10.45
CA GLU A 277 1.17 -6.66 -11.21
C GLU A 277 2.46 -6.42 -12.00
N LEU A 278 2.31 -6.07 -13.26
CA LEU A 278 3.35 -5.39 -14.03
C LEU A 278 3.17 -3.90 -13.84
N ARG A 279 4.26 -3.20 -13.49
CA ARG A 279 4.26 -1.75 -13.24
C ARG A 279 5.21 -1.06 -14.20
N ALA A 280 4.79 0.08 -14.73
CA ALA A 280 5.60 0.98 -15.52
C ALA A 280 5.40 2.41 -15.01
N PHE A 281 6.50 3.12 -14.77
CA PHE A 281 6.51 4.48 -14.26
C PHE A 281 7.42 5.34 -15.14
N TYR A 282 6.96 6.54 -15.46
CA TYR A 282 7.76 7.58 -16.09
C TYR A 282 7.51 8.91 -15.41
N ARG A 283 8.58 9.63 -15.08
CA ARG A 283 8.56 10.97 -14.49
C ARG A 283 9.52 11.87 -15.22
N ARG A 284 9.13 13.13 -15.40
CA ARG A 284 9.99 14.19 -15.88
C ARG A 284 9.82 15.45 -15.05
N VAL A 285 10.93 16.04 -14.65
CA VAL A 285 10.98 17.31 -13.93
C VAL A 285 11.88 18.25 -14.69
N GLY A 286 11.43 19.47 -14.92
CA GLY A 286 12.26 20.60 -15.33
C GLY A 286 12.26 21.63 -14.22
N SER A 287 13.41 22.11 -13.78
CA SER A 287 13.50 23.15 -12.76
C SER A 287 14.42 24.30 -13.18
N ARG A 288 14.11 25.47 -12.64
CA ARG A 288 14.91 26.69 -12.76
C ARG A 288 14.91 27.42 -11.41
N VAL A 289 16.08 27.87 -10.99
CA VAL A 289 16.20 28.71 -9.79
C VAL A 289 15.64 30.11 -10.10
N VAL A 290 14.73 30.57 -9.22
CA VAL A 290 14.02 31.85 -9.33
C VAL A 290 14.32 32.80 -8.17
N GLU A 291 15.07 32.35 -7.17
CA GLU A 291 15.41 33.12 -5.96
C GLU A 291 16.57 34.08 -6.20
N ASP A 292 16.40 35.37 -5.82
CA ASP A 292 17.47 36.38 -5.82
C ASP A 292 18.60 36.03 -4.83
N PRO A 293 19.89 36.23 -5.14
CA PRO A 293 20.48 36.74 -6.39
C PRO A 293 20.81 35.65 -7.42
N PHE A 294 20.44 34.40 -7.18
CA PHE A 294 20.84 33.24 -7.97
C PHE A 294 20.05 33.09 -9.28
N ASP A 295 18.89 33.73 -9.39
CA ASP A 295 18.09 33.83 -10.62
C ASP A 295 18.88 34.30 -11.82
N ARG A 296 19.89 35.18 -11.57
CA ARG A 296 20.80 35.73 -12.60
C ARG A 296 21.80 34.73 -13.17
N LEU A 297 22.02 33.64 -12.47
CA LEU A 297 22.90 32.55 -12.90
C LEU A 297 22.20 31.59 -13.87
N ASP A 298 20.88 31.73 -14.04
CA ASP A 298 20.04 30.89 -14.89
C ASP A 298 20.30 29.39 -14.64
N ILE A 299 20.35 29.01 -13.35
CA ILE A 299 20.56 27.61 -12.94
C ILE A 299 19.32 26.80 -13.30
N ARG A 300 19.52 25.78 -14.11
CA ARG A 300 18.42 24.88 -14.56
C ARG A 300 18.78 23.44 -14.37
N SER A 301 17.77 22.59 -14.15
CA SER A 301 17.94 21.15 -14.18
C SER A 301 16.81 20.46 -14.95
N THR A 302 17.12 19.28 -15.46
CA THR A 302 16.13 18.36 -16.04
C THR A 302 16.40 16.98 -15.47
N GLU A 303 15.36 16.36 -14.95
CA GLU A 303 15.40 14.98 -14.43
C GLU A 303 14.38 14.13 -15.17
N GLU A 304 14.77 12.93 -15.54
CA GLU A 304 13.91 11.91 -16.14
C GLU A 304 14.12 10.58 -15.41
N GLU A 305 13.02 9.94 -15.05
CA GLU A 305 13.02 8.61 -14.45
C GLU A 305 12.10 7.69 -15.25
N PHE A 306 12.60 6.52 -15.59
CA PHE A 306 11.82 5.42 -16.16
C PHE A 306 12.02 4.17 -15.32
N ARG A 307 10.94 3.49 -14.92
CA ARG A 307 10.99 2.29 -14.10
C ARG A 307 10.03 1.24 -14.63
N LEU A 308 10.53 0.00 -14.74
CA LEU A 308 9.73 -1.18 -15.03
C LEU A 308 9.87 -2.16 -13.88
N GLY A 309 8.78 -2.78 -13.47
CA GLY A 309 8.81 -3.69 -12.34
C GLY A 309 7.67 -4.71 -12.33
N VAL A 310 7.81 -5.62 -11.40
CA VAL A 310 6.79 -6.61 -11.05
C VAL A 310 6.57 -6.57 -9.55
N MET A 311 5.30 -6.65 -9.13
CA MET A 311 4.89 -6.77 -7.73
C MET A 311 4.03 -8.01 -7.57
N GLN A 312 4.33 -8.83 -6.55
CA GLN A 312 3.61 -10.05 -6.24
C GLN A 312 3.11 -10.04 -4.81
N PRO A 313 1.79 -9.94 -4.57
CA PRO A 313 1.22 -10.24 -3.27
C PRO A 313 1.44 -11.71 -2.92
N LEU A 314 2.06 -11.97 -1.77
CA LEU A 314 2.26 -13.31 -1.20
C LEU A 314 1.17 -13.64 -0.17
N ILE A 315 0.74 -12.63 0.57
CA ILE A 315 -0.40 -12.68 1.49
C ILE A 315 -1.35 -11.56 1.07
N GLU A 316 -2.61 -11.91 0.81
CA GLU A 316 -3.65 -10.98 0.43
C GLU A 316 -4.95 -11.40 1.10
N THR A 317 -5.29 -10.69 2.16
CA THR A 317 -6.52 -10.85 2.93
C THR A 317 -7.10 -9.46 3.23
N PRO A 318 -8.38 -9.32 3.59
CA PRO A 318 -8.96 -8.01 3.89
C PRO A 318 -8.20 -7.20 4.95
N ASN A 319 -7.55 -7.90 5.88
CA ASN A 319 -6.87 -7.31 7.03
C ASN A 319 -5.34 -7.31 6.94
N ARG A 320 -4.75 -8.07 6.03
CA ARG A 320 -3.29 -8.20 5.90
C ARG A 320 -2.88 -8.36 4.46
N GLU A 321 -1.85 -7.61 4.11
CA GLU A 321 -1.20 -7.69 2.81
C GLU A 321 0.30 -7.80 3.02
N PHE A 322 0.95 -8.69 2.29
CA PHE A 322 2.40 -8.75 2.17
C PHE A 322 2.75 -8.99 0.71
N ALA A 323 3.46 -8.05 0.12
CA ALA A 323 3.87 -8.09 -1.27
C ALA A 323 5.39 -7.96 -1.39
N VAL A 324 5.94 -8.59 -2.41
CA VAL A 324 7.35 -8.46 -2.81
C VAL A 324 7.43 -8.01 -4.25
N GLY A 325 8.41 -7.18 -4.55
CA GLY A 325 8.58 -6.62 -5.88
C GLY A 325 10.04 -6.53 -6.30
N ALA A 326 10.23 -6.45 -7.61
CA ALA A 326 11.50 -6.13 -8.22
C ALA A 326 11.28 -5.13 -9.35
N SER A 327 12.11 -4.11 -9.44
CA SER A 327 12.05 -3.12 -10.51
C SER A 327 13.44 -2.70 -10.97
N LEU A 328 13.56 -2.42 -12.26
CA LEU A 328 14.73 -1.78 -12.86
C LEU A 328 14.37 -0.35 -13.21
N GLY A 329 15.13 0.60 -12.70
CA GLY A 329 14.97 2.03 -12.92
C GLY A 329 16.16 2.63 -13.65
N LEU A 330 15.86 3.57 -14.53
CA LEU A 330 16.82 4.43 -15.22
C LEU A 330 16.49 5.87 -14.82
N GLN A 331 17.40 6.54 -14.14
CA GLN A 331 17.25 7.91 -13.70
C GLN A 331 18.37 8.76 -14.28
N ARG A 332 18.03 9.89 -14.86
CA ARG A 332 18.97 10.80 -15.51
C ARG A 332 18.69 12.21 -15.06
N SER A 333 19.72 12.90 -14.62
CA SER A 333 19.67 14.32 -14.28
C SER A 333 20.71 15.08 -15.05
N ARG A 334 20.37 16.30 -15.45
CA ARG A 334 21.28 17.25 -16.09
C ARG A 334 21.11 18.62 -15.47
N THR A 335 22.20 19.27 -15.14
CA THR A 335 22.23 20.61 -14.55
C THR A 335 23.02 21.55 -15.43
N PHE A 336 22.55 22.80 -15.51
CA PHE A 336 23.08 23.83 -16.37
C PHE A 336 23.19 25.16 -15.61
N ILE A 337 24.09 26.03 -16.08
CA ILE A 337 24.28 27.40 -15.63
C ILE A 337 24.48 28.28 -16.86
N PHE A 338 24.10 29.56 -16.82
CA PHE A 338 24.33 30.53 -17.90
C PHE A 338 24.04 29.98 -19.31
N ASP A 339 22.87 30.24 -19.86
CA ASP A 339 22.52 29.90 -21.25
C ASP A 339 22.87 28.45 -21.70
N ASP A 340 22.57 27.45 -20.86
CA ASP A 340 22.77 26.02 -21.15
C ASP A 340 24.21 25.47 -21.04
N GLU A 341 25.12 26.14 -20.36
CA GLU A 341 26.43 25.56 -20.06
C GLU A 341 26.30 24.43 -19.01
N PRO A 342 26.70 23.19 -19.32
CA PRO A 342 26.66 22.11 -18.35
C PRO A 342 27.53 22.42 -17.13
N PHE A 343 26.97 22.21 -15.92
CA PHE A 343 27.69 22.50 -14.68
C PHE A 343 27.32 21.54 -13.56
N SER A 344 28.33 21.03 -12.85
CA SER A 344 28.14 20.16 -11.69
C SER A 344 28.19 20.99 -10.41
N PHE A 345 27.08 21.04 -9.67
CA PHE A 345 26.98 21.77 -8.39
C PHE A 345 27.42 20.93 -7.19
N SER A 346 27.70 19.65 -7.38
CA SER A 346 28.12 18.70 -6.35
C SER A 346 29.15 17.74 -6.92
N GLU A 347 29.82 17.01 -6.04
CA GLU A 347 30.71 15.92 -6.42
C GLU A 347 29.91 14.75 -7.01
N GLY A 348 30.50 14.04 -7.95
CA GLY A 348 29.95 12.85 -8.61
C GLY A 348 29.44 13.12 -10.02
N PRO A 349 28.54 14.10 -10.29
CA PRO A 349 28.12 14.40 -11.64
C PRO A 349 29.26 14.91 -12.53
N GLU A 350 29.40 14.39 -13.75
CA GLU A 350 30.35 14.89 -14.75
C GLU A 350 29.65 15.80 -15.76
N GLU A 351 30.18 16.99 -15.99
CA GLU A 351 29.59 17.98 -16.91
C GLU A 351 28.07 18.16 -16.64
N GLY A 352 27.67 18.26 -15.36
CA GLY A 352 26.30 18.43 -14.95
C GLY A 352 25.41 17.19 -15.13
N ARG A 353 25.95 16.00 -15.42
CA ARG A 353 25.18 14.78 -15.66
C ARG A 353 25.30 13.80 -14.48
N SER A 354 24.16 13.30 -14.04
CA SER A 354 24.02 12.20 -13.10
C SER A 354 23.12 11.14 -13.71
N ASN A 355 23.63 9.96 -13.97
CA ASN A 355 22.87 8.85 -14.50
C ASN A 355 22.94 7.66 -13.51
N VAL A 356 21.80 7.14 -13.11
CA VAL A 356 21.70 5.97 -12.24
C VAL A 356 20.86 4.91 -12.91
N THR A 357 21.40 3.70 -12.95
CA THR A 357 20.65 2.48 -13.26
C THR A 357 20.56 1.66 -11.99
N ALA A 358 19.36 1.41 -11.48
CA ALA A 358 19.21 0.73 -10.21
C ALA A 358 18.20 -0.43 -10.28
N LEU A 359 18.63 -1.58 -9.73
CA LEU A 359 17.73 -2.68 -9.38
C LEU A 359 17.22 -2.46 -7.97
N ARG A 360 15.89 -2.38 -7.80
CA ARG A 360 15.24 -2.19 -6.51
C ARG A 360 14.42 -3.43 -6.16
N LEU A 361 14.70 -4.04 -5.00
CA LEU A 361 13.92 -5.11 -4.42
C LEU A 361 13.07 -4.55 -3.28
N THR A 362 11.76 -4.67 -3.40
CA THR A 362 10.80 -4.05 -2.47
C THR A 362 10.01 -5.11 -1.72
N GLN A 363 9.77 -4.87 -0.44
CA GLN A 363 8.87 -5.63 0.42
C GLN A 363 7.90 -4.64 1.04
N GLU A 364 6.60 -4.91 0.90
CA GLU A 364 5.54 -4.08 1.45
C GLU A 364 4.67 -4.93 2.37
N TRP A 365 4.38 -4.42 3.54
CA TRP A 365 3.50 -5.06 4.51
C TRP A 365 2.49 -4.07 5.02
N THR A 366 1.23 -4.47 5.03
CA THR A 366 0.13 -3.71 5.61
C THR A 366 -0.71 -4.63 6.49
N SER A 367 -1.07 -4.13 7.66
CA SER A 367 -2.01 -4.81 8.58
C SER A 367 -3.04 -3.79 9.04
N ARG A 368 -4.32 -4.17 8.93
CA ARG A 368 -5.46 -3.32 9.28
C ARG A 368 -6.32 -4.01 10.32
N SER A 369 -6.75 -3.26 11.31
CA SER A 369 -7.75 -3.70 12.28
C SER A 369 -8.79 -2.60 12.50
N ARG A 370 -9.80 -2.85 13.32
CA ARG A 370 -10.80 -1.83 13.68
C ARG A 370 -10.20 -0.58 14.33
N TYR A 371 -9.03 -0.68 14.93
CA TYR A 371 -8.45 0.41 15.74
C TYR A 371 -7.09 0.88 15.25
N GLU A 372 -6.45 0.16 14.36
CA GLU A 372 -5.11 0.53 13.89
C GLU A 372 -4.82 0.05 12.48
N VAL A 373 -3.94 0.79 11.82
CA VAL A 373 -3.30 0.42 10.56
C VAL A 373 -1.79 0.52 10.75
N LEU A 374 -1.10 -0.55 10.40
CA LEU A 374 0.34 -0.63 10.33
C LEU A 374 0.73 -0.81 8.88
N ALA A 375 1.66 0.01 8.39
CA ALA A 375 2.25 -0.14 7.07
C ALA A 375 3.78 -0.07 7.19
N ALA A 376 4.46 -0.97 6.53
CA ALA A 376 5.91 -0.98 6.45
C ALA A 376 6.37 -1.25 5.02
N ARG A 377 7.46 -0.61 4.63
CA ARG A 377 8.16 -0.83 3.37
C ARG A 377 9.64 -0.97 3.62
N SER A 378 10.24 -1.95 2.97
CA SER A 378 11.68 -2.16 2.92
C SER A 378 12.10 -2.24 1.46
N GLN A 379 13.10 -1.47 1.06
CA GLN A 379 13.62 -1.45 -0.29
C GLN A 379 15.14 -1.57 -0.25
N LEU A 380 15.67 -2.57 -0.94
CA LEU A 380 17.09 -2.73 -1.22
C LEU A 380 17.35 -2.19 -2.62
N THR A 381 18.26 -1.25 -2.74
CA THR A 381 18.66 -0.62 -4.00
C THR A 381 20.08 -1.00 -4.33
N PHE A 382 20.27 -1.54 -5.53
CA PHE A 382 21.56 -1.87 -6.08
C PHE A 382 21.80 -0.99 -7.31
N GLY A 383 22.66 0.00 -7.21
CA GLY A 383 23.17 0.78 -8.32
C GLY A 383 24.04 -0.11 -9.21
N LEU A 384 23.85 -0.02 -10.50
CA LEU A 384 24.48 -0.87 -11.50
C LEU A 384 25.23 0.00 -12.52
N ASP A 385 26.45 -0.38 -12.85
CA ASP A 385 27.22 0.24 -13.93
C ASP A 385 26.72 -0.26 -15.30
N LEU A 386 25.50 0.15 -15.67
CA LEU A 386 24.82 -0.22 -16.91
C LEU A 386 24.13 1.02 -17.51
N PHE A 387 23.93 1.02 -18.83
CA PHE A 387 23.15 2.04 -19.56
C PHE A 387 23.63 3.49 -19.34
N ASP A 388 24.95 3.73 -19.44
CA ASP A 388 25.62 5.00 -19.20
C ASP A 388 25.45 5.53 -17.75
N ALA A 389 25.40 4.64 -16.75
CA ALA A 389 25.47 5.04 -15.37
C ALA A 389 26.77 5.86 -15.12
N THR A 390 26.67 6.90 -14.29
CA THR A 390 27.82 7.69 -13.89
C THR A 390 28.83 6.77 -13.18
N SER A 391 30.09 6.79 -13.63
CA SER A 391 31.17 5.96 -13.10
C SER A 391 32.37 6.84 -12.78
N ASN A 392 32.78 6.89 -11.52
CA ASN A 392 33.87 7.71 -11.02
C ASN A 392 34.85 6.85 -10.22
N ASP A 393 36.16 7.20 -10.24
CA ASP A 393 37.17 6.46 -9.48
C ASP A 393 37.22 6.84 -7.99
N ASP A 394 37.03 8.13 -7.66
CA ASP A 394 37.21 8.70 -6.31
C ASP A 394 36.06 9.65 -5.89
N ALA A 395 34.87 9.53 -6.47
CA ALA A 395 33.70 10.36 -6.17
C ALA A 395 32.42 9.51 -6.20
N PRO A 396 31.29 10.01 -5.70
CA PRO A 396 30.02 9.29 -5.80
C PRO A 396 29.72 8.86 -7.23
N ASP A 397 29.31 7.62 -7.40
CA ASP A 397 29.00 7.04 -8.71
C ASP A 397 27.63 6.35 -8.75
N GLY A 398 27.31 5.72 -9.88
CA GLY A 398 26.08 4.97 -10.07
C GLY A 398 26.09 3.54 -9.51
N ALA A 399 27.25 3.05 -8.99
CA ALA A 399 27.40 1.73 -8.41
C ALA A 399 27.38 1.83 -6.87
N PHE A 400 26.28 1.52 -6.25
CA PHE A 400 26.09 1.65 -4.80
C PHE A 400 25.12 0.61 -4.26
N PHE A 401 25.12 0.45 -2.94
CA PHE A 401 24.07 -0.26 -2.22
C PHE A 401 23.44 0.65 -1.17
N ALA A 402 22.11 0.74 -1.19
CA ALA A 402 21.34 1.45 -0.18
C ALA A 402 20.12 0.65 0.26
N TRP A 403 19.76 0.81 1.52
CA TRP A 403 18.51 0.29 2.10
C TRP A 403 17.64 1.45 2.57
N LEU A 404 16.37 1.45 2.11
CA LEU A 404 15.32 2.36 2.57
C LEU A 404 14.30 1.58 3.38
N GLY A 405 14.11 1.95 4.64
CA GLY A 405 13.08 1.46 5.52
C GLY A 405 12.05 2.54 5.82
N GLN A 406 10.76 2.22 5.69
CA GLN A 406 9.66 3.12 6.01
C GLN A 406 8.64 2.40 6.88
N PHE A 407 8.08 3.11 7.85
CA PHE A 407 7.08 2.59 8.76
C PHE A 407 6.04 3.66 9.08
N GLN A 408 4.77 3.29 9.07
CA GLN A 408 3.66 4.13 9.50
C GLN A 408 2.73 3.35 10.41
N TRP A 409 2.36 3.96 11.52
CA TRP A 409 1.37 3.43 12.45
C TRP A 409 0.31 4.50 12.71
N VAL A 410 -0.93 4.13 12.43
CA VAL A 410 -2.12 4.94 12.70
C VAL A 410 -2.97 4.20 13.70
N ARG A 411 -3.29 4.84 14.82
CA ARG A 411 -4.10 4.25 15.88
C ARG A 411 -5.24 5.18 16.27
N SER A 412 -6.44 4.63 16.29
CA SER A 412 -7.61 5.29 16.87
C SER A 412 -7.53 5.25 18.41
N LEU A 413 -7.56 6.40 19.03
CA LEU A 413 -7.59 6.57 20.50
C LEU A 413 -9.03 6.74 21.04
N GLY A 414 -10.04 6.60 20.16
CA GLY A 414 -11.44 6.85 20.45
C GLY A 414 -11.85 8.31 20.17
N GLY A 415 -13.17 8.53 19.98
CA GLY A 415 -13.71 9.84 19.66
C GLY A 415 -13.15 10.44 18.37
N ASP A 416 -12.80 9.62 17.38
CA ASP A 416 -12.14 9.97 16.09
C ASP A 416 -10.80 10.67 16.26
N THR A 417 -10.19 10.57 17.45
CA THR A 417 -8.81 11.01 17.68
C THR A 417 -7.85 9.95 17.15
N LEU A 418 -6.90 10.38 16.32
CA LEU A 418 -5.89 9.51 15.74
C LEU A 418 -4.50 9.86 16.26
N LEU A 419 -3.73 8.84 16.61
CA LEU A 419 -2.29 8.93 16.78
C LEU A 419 -1.64 8.41 15.49
N ILE A 420 -0.74 9.21 14.92
CA ILE A 420 -0.01 8.87 13.70
C ILE A 420 1.49 8.93 14.03
N THR A 421 2.19 7.84 13.78
CA THR A 421 3.64 7.76 13.92
C THR A 421 4.23 7.36 12.58
N ARG A 422 5.27 8.07 12.13
CA ARG A 422 6.01 7.78 10.90
C ARG A 422 7.48 7.67 11.21
N LEU A 423 8.16 6.78 10.51
CA LEU A 423 9.60 6.61 10.54
C LEU A 423 10.07 6.31 9.12
N ALA A 424 11.11 7.01 8.68
CA ALA A 424 11.83 6.66 7.47
C ALA A 424 13.34 6.68 7.75
N THR A 425 14.07 5.75 7.15
CA THR A 425 15.51 5.65 7.28
C THR A 425 16.12 5.18 5.97
N GLN A 426 17.21 5.80 5.57
CA GLN A 426 18.07 5.33 4.49
C GLN A 426 19.46 5.06 5.05
N LEU A 427 20.01 3.90 4.71
CA LEU A 427 21.38 3.52 5.02
C LEU A 427 22.08 3.13 3.72
N SER A 428 23.14 3.83 3.39
CA SER A 428 24.01 3.52 2.26
C SER A 428 25.33 2.93 2.75
N THR A 429 25.94 2.07 1.96
CA THR A 429 27.32 1.60 2.16
C THR A 429 28.33 2.40 1.37
N ASP A 430 27.84 3.19 0.40
CA ASP A 430 28.61 3.94 -0.56
C ASP A 430 28.19 5.41 -0.58
N GLU A 431 29.05 6.30 -1.04
CA GLU A 431 28.70 7.68 -1.30
C GLU A 431 27.69 7.75 -2.47
N LEU A 432 26.64 8.54 -2.29
CA LEU A 432 25.53 8.60 -3.25
C LEU A 432 25.59 9.84 -4.14
N LEU A 433 25.23 9.64 -5.40
CA LEU A 433 24.89 10.76 -6.28
C LEU A 433 23.70 11.54 -5.70
N PRO A 434 23.61 12.87 -5.92
CA PRO A 434 22.56 13.72 -5.31
C PRO A 434 21.13 13.22 -5.52
N ILE A 435 20.85 12.57 -6.65
CA ILE A 435 19.52 12.03 -6.99
C ILE A 435 19.10 10.80 -6.15
N GLU A 436 20.03 10.19 -5.41
CA GLU A 436 19.75 9.04 -4.53
C GLU A 436 19.93 9.39 -3.04
N GLN A 437 20.32 10.62 -2.71
CA GLN A 437 20.53 11.04 -1.32
C GLN A 437 19.23 11.21 -0.55
N PHE A 438 19.31 11.07 0.78
CA PHE A 438 18.21 11.24 1.73
C PHE A 438 18.12 12.70 2.20
N SER A 439 16.93 13.28 2.22
CA SER A 439 16.72 14.66 2.65
C SER A 439 15.78 14.79 3.83
N ILE A 440 16.01 15.81 4.66
CA ILE A 440 15.16 16.21 5.78
C ILE A 440 14.93 17.73 5.77
N GLY A 441 13.82 18.15 6.35
CA GLY A 441 13.29 19.51 6.33
C GLY A 441 12.07 19.59 5.42
N GLY A 442 11.13 20.47 5.78
CA GLY A 442 9.90 20.69 5.05
C GLY A 442 8.68 19.92 5.60
N PRO A 443 7.51 20.10 4.97
CA PRO A 443 6.22 19.64 5.50
C PRO A 443 6.07 18.12 5.61
N THR A 444 6.86 17.34 4.88
CA THR A 444 6.74 15.87 4.82
C THR A 444 7.72 15.15 5.75
N THR A 445 8.76 15.84 6.26
CA THR A 445 9.81 15.25 7.08
C THR A 445 9.94 15.95 8.43
N VAL A 446 10.69 17.05 8.53
CA VAL A 446 10.85 17.85 9.77
C VAL A 446 10.26 19.22 9.55
N ARG A 447 9.04 19.45 10.05
CA ARG A 447 8.32 20.72 9.92
C ARG A 447 8.96 21.82 10.76
N GLY A 448 8.93 23.06 10.27
CA GLY A 448 9.61 24.22 10.83
C GLY A 448 10.88 24.61 10.07
N TYR A 449 11.24 23.88 9.01
CA TYR A 449 12.41 24.10 8.18
C TYR A 449 12.03 24.14 6.70
N LEU A 450 12.92 24.69 5.87
CA LEU A 450 12.74 24.67 4.41
C LEU A 450 12.72 23.24 3.87
N GLN A 451 12.09 23.06 2.73
CA GLN A 451 12.12 21.78 2.02
C GLN A 451 13.58 21.43 1.65
N ASN A 452 13.98 20.18 1.95
CA ASN A 452 15.34 19.67 1.72
C ASN A 452 16.44 20.49 2.44
N GLN A 453 16.16 20.98 3.65
CA GLN A 453 17.10 21.78 4.43
C GLN A 453 18.45 21.09 4.68
N ARG A 454 18.45 19.77 4.80
CA ARG A 454 19.64 18.95 4.95
C ARG A 454 19.52 17.67 4.12
N VAL A 455 20.62 17.31 3.49
CA VAL A 455 20.73 16.16 2.58
C VAL A 455 21.97 15.36 2.93
N GLY A 456 21.90 14.05 2.80
CA GLY A 456 23.05 13.17 3.02
C GLY A 456 22.85 11.78 2.42
N ASP A 457 23.91 10.99 2.37
CA ASP A 457 23.90 9.64 1.80
C ASP A 457 23.01 8.71 2.66
N SER A 458 23.01 8.95 3.94
CA SER A 458 22.24 8.20 4.94
C SER A 458 21.47 9.15 5.86
N GLY A 459 20.34 8.68 6.40
CA GLY A 459 19.55 9.49 7.30
C GLY A 459 18.44 8.72 7.98
N VAL A 460 17.86 9.35 9.00
CA VAL A 460 16.67 8.88 9.69
C VAL A 460 15.76 10.05 10.02
N VAL A 461 14.46 9.89 9.85
CA VAL A 461 13.45 10.86 10.24
C VAL A 461 12.29 10.17 10.92
N GLY A 462 11.80 10.73 12.02
CA GLY A 462 10.63 10.27 12.75
C GLY A 462 9.66 11.40 13.05
N SER A 463 8.37 11.10 13.01
CA SER A 463 7.29 12.03 13.28
C SER A 463 6.21 11.37 14.14
N VAL A 464 5.70 12.13 15.10
CA VAL A 464 4.50 11.78 15.89
C VAL A 464 3.52 12.91 15.80
N GLU A 465 2.30 12.60 15.38
CA GLU A 465 1.19 13.55 15.19
C GLU A 465 -0.09 13.03 15.86
N LEU A 466 -0.80 13.89 16.56
CA LEU A 466 -2.16 13.64 17.01
C LEU A 466 -3.14 14.40 16.13
N ARG A 467 -4.24 13.75 15.70
CA ARG A 467 -5.37 14.40 15.05
C ARG A 467 -6.56 14.40 16.00
N VAL A 468 -6.93 15.57 16.47
CA VAL A 468 -7.99 15.74 17.48
C VAL A 468 -9.12 16.54 16.86
N PRO A 469 -10.29 15.94 16.58
CA PRO A 469 -11.43 16.69 16.08
C PRO A 469 -11.97 17.63 17.16
N VAL A 470 -12.03 18.93 16.84
CA VAL A 470 -12.50 20.00 17.74
C VAL A 470 -13.87 20.54 17.32
N LEU A 471 -14.25 20.39 16.06
CA LEU A 471 -15.57 20.72 15.55
C LEU A 471 -16.05 19.60 14.60
N ARG A 472 -17.32 19.24 14.73
CA ARG A 472 -18.01 18.31 13.84
C ARG A 472 -19.38 18.89 13.50
N ASP A 473 -19.51 19.35 12.29
CA ASP A 473 -20.75 19.94 11.76
C ASP A 473 -20.94 19.46 10.31
N PRO A 474 -21.42 18.23 10.13
CA PRO A 474 -21.54 17.64 8.78
C PRO A 474 -22.49 18.39 7.84
N GLY A 475 -23.39 19.20 8.39
CA GLY A 475 -24.38 19.97 7.61
C GLY A 475 -23.96 21.43 7.36
N GLY A 476 -22.81 21.88 7.86
CA GLY A 476 -22.39 23.26 7.78
C GLY A 476 -20.89 23.43 7.57
N TRP A 477 -20.12 23.51 8.65
CA TRP A 477 -18.69 23.80 8.61
C TRP A 477 -17.81 22.56 8.39
N GLY A 478 -18.39 21.35 8.29
CA GLY A 478 -17.66 20.10 8.15
C GLY A 478 -16.92 19.69 9.44
N THR A 479 -15.75 19.08 9.30
CA THR A 479 -14.92 18.63 10.42
C THR A 479 -13.65 19.47 10.50
N ILE A 480 -13.36 20.02 11.69
CA ILE A 480 -12.10 20.71 11.99
C ILE A 480 -11.32 19.88 13.00
N GLN A 481 -10.06 19.62 12.70
CA GLN A 481 -9.14 18.88 13.55
C GLN A 481 -7.91 19.73 13.88
N LEU A 482 -7.46 19.68 15.12
CA LEU A 482 -6.14 20.16 15.53
C LEU A 482 -5.13 19.03 15.41
N THR A 483 -3.93 19.36 14.91
CA THR A 483 -2.88 18.37 14.64
C THR A 483 -1.54 18.78 15.26
N PRO A 484 -1.39 18.74 16.62
CA PRO A 484 -0.08 18.90 17.24
C PRO A 484 0.88 17.78 16.84
N PHE A 485 2.16 18.14 16.70
CA PHE A 485 3.19 17.20 16.25
C PHE A 485 4.58 17.47 16.82
N VAL A 486 5.44 16.47 16.73
CA VAL A 486 6.88 16.55 16.96
C VAL A 486 7.57 15.73 15.88
N ASP A 487 8.58 16.34 15.24
CA ASP A 487 9.40 15.74 14.21
C ASP A 487 10.88 15.80 14.59
N VAL A 488 11.65 14.78 14.25
CA VAL A 488 13.09 14.74 14.40
C VAL A 488 13.73 14.03 13.22
N GLY A 489 14.83 14.56 12.71
CA GLY A 489 15.57 13.94 11.62
C GLY A 489 17.06 14.27 11.69
N THR A 490 17.88 13.37 11.21
CA THR A 490 19.31 13.57 11.03
C THR A 490 19.79 12.91 9.75
N VAL A 491 20.79 13.52 9.14
CA VAL A 491 21.45 12.99 7.94
C VAL A 491 22.96 13.03 8.12
N TRP A 492 23.67 12.16 7.40
CA TRP A 492 25.12 12.12 7.36
C TRP A 492 25.62 11.61 6.03
N ASN A 493 26.79 12.07 5.62
CA ASN A 493 27.50 11.58 4.46
C ASN A 493 28.52 10.51 4.85
N LEU A 494 28.88 9.68 3.90
CA LEU A 494 30.04 8.82 3.92
C LEU A 494 31.22 9.59 3.33
N GLY A 495 32.44 9.20 3.72
CA GLY A 495 33.66 9.93 3.35
C GLY A 495 33.96 11.11 4.29
N SER A 496 35.26 11.44 4.42
CA SER A 496 35.73 12.46 5.36
C SER A 496 35.62 13.88 4.84
N ASP A 497 35.48 14.04 3.53
CA ASP A 497 35.61 15.34 2.86
C ASP A 497 34.24 15.95 2.47
N ARG A 498 33.15 15.21 2.69
CA ARG A 498 31.76 15.61 2.38
C ARG A 498 30.97 15.84 3.67
N GLU A 499 31.20 16.97 4.32
CA GLU A 499 30.45 17.32 5.53
C GLU A 499 29.05 17.84 5.21
N VAL A 500 28.05 17.32 5.93
CA VAL A 500 26.71 17.92 5.93
C VAL A 500 26.78 19.26 6.68
N PRO A 501 26.17 20.34 6.16
CA PRO A 501 26.12 21.62 6.85
C PRO A 501 25.61 21.48 8.29
N SER A 502 26.29 22.11 9.24
CA SER A 502 25.89 22.06 10.65
C SER A 502 24.72 23.00 10.96
N PRO A 503 23.73 22.58 11.74
CA PRO A 503 23.52 21.25 12.33
C PRO A 503 22.98 20.23 11.31
N SER A 504 23.45 18.99 11.37
CA SER A 504 22.96 17.86 10.56
C SER A 504 21.68 17.22 11.12
N THR A 505 21.32 17.56 12.36
CA THR A 505 20.10 17.10 13.04
C THR A 505 19.12 18.26 13.17
N LEU A 506 17.89 18.02 12.73
CA LEU A 506 16.78 18.96 12.81
C LEU A 506 15.71 18.44 13.77
N VAL A 507 15.14 19.32 14.57
CA VAL A 507 14.02 19.01 15.48
C VAL A 507 12.97 20.07 15.33
N GLY A 508 11.74 19.67 15.04
CA GLY A 508 10.61 20.58 14.88
C GLY A 508 9.41 20.16 15.74
N THR A 509 8.65 21.11 16.16
CA THR A 509 7.35 20.90 16.81
C THR A 509 6.35 21.92 16.29
N GLY A 510 5.08 21.72 16.53
CA GLY A 510 4.09 22.68 16.08
C GLY A 510 2.67 22.17 16.15
N ILE A 511 1.80 22.87 15.47
CA ILE A 511 0.39 22.57 15.41
C ILE A 511 -0.15 22.84 14.02
N GLY A 512 -1.04 21.98 13.55
CA GLY A 512 -1.81 22.20 12.33
C GLY A 512 -3.30 22.34 12.61
N LEU A 513 -3.99 22.93 11.66
CA LEU A 513 -5.44 22.97 11.56
C LEU A 513 -5.81 22.26 10.26
N ARG A 514 -6.53 21.14 10.35
CA ARG A 514 -7.10 20.43 9.21
C ARG A 514 -8.60 20.66 9.17
N TRP A 515 -9.08 21.13 8.04
CA TRP A 515 -10.49 21.40 7.79
C TRP A 515 -10.99 20.54 6.64
N GLU A 516 -11.93 19.66 6.91
CA GLU A 516 -12.66 18.84 5.94
C GLU A 516 -14.07 19.42 5.79
N LEU A 517 -14.25 20.31 4.82
CA LEU A 517 -15.52 20.97 4.56
C LEU A 517 -16.55 19.99 3.97
N SER A 518 -16.11 19.15 3.03
CA SER A 518 -16.90 18.11 2.40
C SER A 518 -15.97 16.93 2.01
N GLN A 519 -16.52 15.90 1.41
CA GLN A 519 -15.70 14.82 0.81
C GLN A 519 -14.84 15.34 -0.34
N GLU A 520 -15.27 16.42 -0.97
CA GLU A 520 -14.61 17.01 -2.15
C GLU A 520 -13.54 18.03 -1.76
N LEU A 521 -13.73 18.80 -0.68
CA LEU A 521 -12.87 19.94 -0.32
C LEU A 521 -12.27 19.81 1.06
N SER A 522 -10.94 19.84 1.12
CA SER A 522 -10.19 19.88 2.38
C SER A 522 -9.06 20.91 2.32
N ALA A 523 -8.73 21.49 3.49
CA ALA A 523 -7.63 22.41 3.66
C ALA A 523 -6.85 22.07 4.92
N THR A 524 -5.53 22.25 4.87
CA THR A 524 -4.65 22.09 6.03
C THR A 524 -3.71 23.28 6.09
N VAL A 525 -3.54 23.87 7.26
CA VAL A 525 -2.50 24.87 7.54
C VAL A 525 -1.71 24.36 8.74
N THR A 526 -0.40 24.34 8.62
CA THR A 526 0.51 23.86 9.67
C THR A 526 1.51 24.94 10.01
N TRP A 527 1.73 25.18 11.29
CA TRP A 527 2.79 26.02 11.79
C TRP A 527 3.81 25.17 12.55
N GLY A 528 5.02 25.09 11.99
CA GLY A 528 6.16 24.39 12.55
C GLY A 528 7.15 25.36 13.19
N ILE A 529 7.61 25.02 14.36
CA ILE A 529 8.60 25.77 15.13
C ILE A 529 9.88 24.96 15.14
N PRO A 530 10.97 25.47 14.54
CA PRO A 530 12.27 24.81 14.61
C PRO A 530 12.84 24.94 16.02
N LEU A 531 13.25 23.82 16.60
CA LEU A 531 13.89 23.78 17.91
C LEU A 531 15.44 23.82 17.83
N VAL A 532 15.97 23.61 16.65
CA VAL A 532 17.40 23.73 16.35
C VAL A 532 17.57 24.86 15.33
N GLU A 533 18.41 25.83 15.65
CA GLU A 533 18.63 26.98 14.79
C GLU A 533 19.50 26.59 13.57
N VAL A 534 19.08 27.08 12.41
CA VAL A 534 19.84 27.00 11.15
C VAL A 534 20.09 28.41 10.63
N SER A 535 21.24 28.64 10.01
CA SER A 535 21.65 29.97 9.53
C SER A 535 21.01 30.36 8.19
N ASP A 536 20.56 29.37 7.44
CA ASP A 536 20.11 29.45 6.05
C ASP A 536 18.58 29.34 5.93
N ARG A 537 17.84 30.26 6.60
CA ARG A 537 16.36 30.20 6.67
C ARG A 537 15.64 30.85 5.49
N GLY A 538 16.28 31.81 4.81
CA GLY A 538 15.62 32.57 3.75
C GLY A 538 14.47 33.46 4.25
N ASP A 539 13.66 33.96 3.30
CA ASP A 539 12.50 34.83 3.54
C ASP A 539 11.28 34.29 2.76
N SER A 540 10.59 33.33 3.35
CA SER A 540 9.43 32.67 2.74
C SER A 540 8.48 32.15 3.82
N LEU A 541 7.25 31.79 3.44
CA LEU A 541 6.31 31.14 4.38
C LEU A 541 6.92 29.90 5.05
N GLN A 542 7.72 29.12 4.33
CA GLN A 542 8.43 27.97 4.89
C GLN A 542 9.51 28.41 5.90
N ALA A 543 10.20 29.52 5.64
CA ALA A 543 11.15 30.10 6.57
C ALA A 543 10.49 30.49 7.91
N ASP A 544 9.23 30.94 7.86
CA ASP A 544 8.38 31.21 9.02
C ASP A 544 7.75 29.93 9.60
N GLY A 545 8.02 28.76 9.02
CA GLY A 545 7.46 27.48 9.43
C GLY A 545 6.00 27.28 9.03
N ILE A 546 5.48 28.06 8.09
CA ILE A 546 4.07 28.01 7.66
C ILE A 546 3.94 27.19 6.40
N TYR A 547 3.14 26.12 6.49
CA TYR A 547 2.80 25.26 5.38
C TYR A 547 1.31 25.21 5.19
N PHE A 548 0.85 25.12 3.93
CA PHE A 548 -0.54 24.92 3.60
C PHE A 548 -0.73 23.89 2.48
N PHE A 549 -1.91 23.25 2.49
CA PHE A 549 -2.35 22.31 1.49
C PHE A 549 -3.87 22.44 1.33
N ILE A 550 -4.35 22.69 0.12
CA ILE A 550 -5.77 22.79 -0.22
C ILE A 550 -6.04 21.80 -1.33
N ARG A 551 -6.99 20.90 -1.11
CA ARG A 551 -7.35 19.83 -2.05
C ARG A 551 -8.82 19.90 -2.41
N TYR A 552 -9.08 19.73 -3.69
CA TYR A 552 -10.41 19.62 -4.26
C TYR A 552 -10.51 18.37 -5.15
N ASN A 553 -11.46 17.50 -4.85
CA ASN A 553 -11.78 16.28 -5.61
C ASN A 553 -13.11 16.51 -6.34
N PRO A 554 -13.12 16.89 -7.62
CA PRO A 554 -14.34 17.19 -8.36
C PRO A 554 -15.21 15.96 -8.66
N PHE A 555 -14.62 14.77 -8.70
CA PHE A 555 -15.28 13.48 -8.96
C PHE A 555 -14.43 12.31 -8.51
#